data_f5c84bb0df18d50da04be71bb45dc72a
#
_entry.id   f5c84bb0df18d50da04be71bb45dc72a
#
_cell.length_a   1.000
_cell.length_b   1.000
_cell.length_c   1.000
_cell.angle_alpha   90.00
_cell.angle_beta   90.00
_cell.angle_gamma   90.00
#
_symmetry.space_group_name_H-M   'P 1'
#
loop_
_entity.id
_entity.type
_entity.pdbx_description
1 polymer ?
#
loop_
_entity_poly.entity_id
_entity_poly.type
_entity_poly.pdbx_seq_one_letter_code
_entity_poly.pdbx_strand_id
1 'polypeptide(L)'
;MFNFFTDHWTLATAILSIGCPIGIHGQAEQKTPATTAMKAVVEQVEADWIDDRWASAEIGPFLSSTILMPLGRVDKGIAIKVGDREQATLCFNTELLGYNAAWTGGFLNIKAQRFGLTSWPDPNGDMIFVNGNSVGWAHESDWNDPRQNKRGSLPRHWAKYRGLYRHGKRIALQYSVGDTLILESPWAGEIGGQLFLSRTFEVGESAKTLSSLVVSEKDMATEQINPTTAKLFNKAREIWVRSLGQGATLSVLDNRIHLKITASQIKRLAKVLICNSETTLKEVSAQHSVIKSPSRFSKGGPGIWQPLKTRGIVGKPMGAFAIDTIRMPFDNPWKALLFTAGHDFLDDESALLATVHGDIWRVTGINPSLDLITWTRFATGLFQPLGLKVVNNRGYVIGRDQITRLHDLNGDGEADYYENFNNDVFATGGGHSFNTNLETDSKGNFFFTKCAENNPHGGTVLQVSADGTQLNVYATGFRNPNGMGVSPHDIVTVGDQQGGWVP
;
A
#
# COMPACT_ATOMS: atom_id res chain seq x y z
N MET A 1 -32.00 -2.76 -35.61
CA MET A 1 -31.75 -1.32 -35.57
C MET A 1 -30.81 -1.07 -34.41
N PHE A 2 -29.55 -1.35 -34.63
CA PHE A 2 -28.37 -0.87 -33.84
C PHE A 2 -27.14 -1.51 -34.47
N ASN A 3 -26.62 -0.85 -35.49
CA ASN A 3 -25.25 -1.01 -35.92
C ASN A 3 -24.53 0.26 -35.49
N PHE A 4 -23.63 0.14 -34.53
CA PHE A 4 -22.49 1.01 -34.29
C PHE A 4 -21.70 0.36 -33.15
N PHE A 5 -20.64 -0.36 -33.50
CA PHE A 5 -19.42 -0.60 -32.76
C PHE A 5 -18.60 -1.67 -33.46
N THR A 6 -18.08 -1.31 -34.60
CA THR A 6 -16.87 -1.91 -35.16
C THR A 6 -16.12 -0.74 -35.74
N ASP A 7 -15.06 -0.36 -35.05
CA ASP A 7 -13.80 0.05 -35.62
C ASP A 7 -12.97 0.84 -34.60
N HIS A 8 -11.75 0.37 -34.38
CA HIS A 8 -10.61 1.05 -33.78
C HIS A 8 -10.41 1.03 -32.25
N TRP A 9 -10.27 -0.15 -31.63
CA TRP A 9 -9.54 -0.24 -30.38
C TRP A 9 -8.65 -1.47 -30.36
N THR A 10 -7.43 -1.34 -30.83
CA THR A 10 -6.37 -2.30 -30.55
C THR A 10 -5.30 -1.63 -29.73
N LEU A 11 -5.47 -1.62 -28.41
CA LEU A 11 -4.35 -1.34 -27.50
C LEU A 11 -3.36 -2.50 -27.67
N ALA A 12 -2.18 -2.22 -28.19
CA ALA A 12 -1.10 -3.19 -28.18
C ALA A 12 -0.70 -3.44 -26.74
N THR A 13 -1.18 -4.51 -26.15
CA THR A 13 -0.67 -5.02 -24.88
C THR A 13 0.77 -5.43 -25.13
N ALA A 14 1.73 -4.64 -24.66
CA ALA A 14 3.11 -5.07 -24.60
C ALA A 14 3.17 -6.23 -23.60
N ILE A 15 3.17 -7.46 -24.10
CA ILE A 15 3.39 -8.64 -23.28
C ILE A 15 4.85 -8.60 -22.83
N LEU A 16 5.09 -8.15 -21.60
CA LEU A 16 6.36 -8.29 -20.95
C LEU A 16 6.55 -9.75 -20.54
N SER A 17 7.22 -10.53 -21.36
CA SER A 17 7.81 -11.78 -20.92
C SER A 17 9.05 -11.43 -20.08
N ILE A 18 8.96 -11.59 -18.76
CA ILE A 18 10.13 -11.57 -17.87
C ILE A 18 10.94 -12.84 -18.15
N GLY A 19 11.79 -12.79 -19.18
CA GLY A 19 12.72 -13.86 -19.51
C GLY A 19 14.01 -13.68 -18.71
N CYS A 20 14.33 -14.65 -17.85
CA CYS A 20 15.70 -14.86 -17.40
C CYS A 20 16.58 -15.22 -18.63
N PRO A 21 17.78 -14.66 -18.77
CA PRO A 21 18.68 -15.06 -19.85
C PRO A 21 19.28 -16.43 -19.54
N ILE A 22 18.72 -17.47 -20.13
CA ILE A 22 19.43 -18.74 -20.31
C ILE A 22 19.89 -18.75 -21.75
N GLY A 23 21.22 -18.76 -21.94
CA GLY A 23 21.83 -18.79 -23.25
C GLY A 23 21.45 -20.05 -24.03
N ILE A 24 20.87 -19.86 -25.20
CA ILE A 24 20.75 -20.88 -26.24
C ILE A 24 21.38 -20.35 -27.51
N HIS A 25 22.29 -21.14 -28.05
CA HIS A 25 23.02 -20.89 -29.30
C HIS A 25 22.10 -20.88 -30.52
N GLY A 26 22.24 -19.88 -31.31
CA GLY A 26 22.22 -19.66 -32.72
C GLY A 26 21.24 -20.38 -33.64
N GLN A 27 20.32 -19.59 -34.21
CA GLN A 27 20.00 -19.61 -35.66
C GLN A 27 19.70 -18.17 -36.09
N ALA A 28 20.29 -17.77 -37.23
CA ALA A 28 20.11 -16.43 -37.78
C ALA A 28 18.70 -16.30 -38.40
N GLU A 29 17.83 -15.54 -37.76
CA GLU A 29 16.54 -15.13 -38.32
C GLU A 29 16.66 -13.84 -39.14
N GLN A 30 16.06 -13.85 -40.34
CA GLN A 30 15.90 -12.65 -41.15
C GLN A 30 15.00 -11.63 -40.42
N LYS A 31 15.58 -10.53 -40.02
CA LYS A 31 14.88 -9.44 -39.31
C LYS A 31 13.96 -8.64 -40.24
N THR A 32 12.67 -8.67 -40.00
CA THR A 32 11.68 -7.81 -40.65
C THR A 32 11.75 -6.36 -40.11
N PRO A 33 11.38 -5.32 -40.90
CA PRO A 33 11.48 -3.90 -40.50
C PRO A 33 10.70 -3.52 -39.21
N ALA A 34 9.62 -4.24 -38.92
CA ALA A 34 8.85 -4.06 -37.69
C ALA A 34 9.64 -4.40 -36.42
N THR A 35 10.52 -5.39 -36.49
CA THR A 35 11.41 -5.82 -35.38
C THR A 35 12.42 -4.71 -35.00
N THR A 36 12.86 -3.92 -35.96
CA THR A 36 13.87 -2.87 -35.74
C THR A 36 13.26 -1.66 -35.02
N ALA A 37 12.02 -1.24 -35.36
CA ALA A 37 11.35 -0.15 -34.70
C ALA A 37 10.95 -0.51 -33.26
N MET A 38 10.45 -1.74 -33.03
CA MET A 38 10.19 -2.25 -31.69
C MET A 38 11.48 -2.37 -30.86
N LYS A 39 12.58 -2.83 -31.46
CA LYS A 39 13.85 -2.92 -30.77
C LYS A 39 14.40 -1.55 -30.31
N ALA A 40 14.25 -0.51 -31.11
CA ALA A 40 14.68 0.83 -30.74
C ALA A 40 13.86 1.41 -29.57
N VAL A 41 12.54 1.14 -29.53
CA VAL A 41 11.67 1.54 -28.41
C VAL A 41 11.99 0.75 -27.14
N VAL A 42 12.25 -0.56 -27.26
CA VAL A 42 12.64 -1.42 -26.14
C VAL A 42 14.02 -1.05 -25.61
N GLU A 43 15.00 -0.78 -26.46
CA GLU A 43 16.34 -0.35 -26.04
C GLU A 43 16.32 0.99 -25.28
N GLN A 44 15.46 1.92 -25.66
CA GLN A 44 15.30 3.18 -24.93
C GLN A 44 14.68 2.96 -23.55
N VAL A 45 13.71 2.07 -23.45
CA VAL A 45 13.04 1.70 -22.20
C VAL A 45 14.00 0.94 -21.27
N GLU A 46 14.79 -0.01 -21.79
CA GLU A 46 15.78 -0.74 -21.00
C GLU A 46 16.87 0.17 -20.44
N ALA A 47 17.31 1.18 -21.18
CA ALA A 47 18.30 2.15 -20.70
C ALA A 47 17.79 2.93 -19.47
N ASP A 48 16.48 3.21 -19.42
CA ASP A 48 15.86 3.88 -18.28
C ASP A 48 15.69 2.99 -17.04
N TRP A 49 15.77 1.67 -17.19
CA TRP A 49 15.60 0.70 -16.11
C TRP A 49 16.91 0.23 -15.47
N ILE A 50 18.03 0.43 -16.12
CA ILE A 50 19.33 -0.07 -15.67
C ILE A 50 19.91 0.80 -14.55
N ASP A 51 19.44 2.03 -14.40
CA ASP A 51 19.90 2.93 -13.36
C ASP A 51 19.27 2.60 -11.98
N ASP A 52 19.81 3.18 -10.94
CA ASP A 52 19.38 3.00 -9.56
C ASP A 52 18.30 4.02 -9.12
N ARG A 53 17.62 4.67 -10.08
CA ARG A 53 16.65 5.75 -9.81
C ARG A 53 15.57 5.34 -8.81
N TRP A 54 15.17 4.06 -8.78
CA TRP A 54 14.20 3.56 -7.83
C TRP A 54 14.61 3.83 -6.37
N ALA A 55 15.87 3.69 -6.03
CA ALA A 55 16.38 3.95 -4.69
C ALA A 55 16.18 5.41 -4.24
N SER A 56 16.06 6.34 -5.19
CA SER A 56 15.88 7.77 -4.97
C SER A 56 14.56 8.33 -5.49
N ALA A 57 13.60 7.45 -5.84
CA ALA A 57 12.29 7.88 -6.32
C ALA A 57 11.47 8.54 -5.20
N GLU A 58 10.76 9.63 -5.54
CA GLU A 58 9.80 10.24 -4.64
C GLU A 58 8.50 9.43 -4.66
N ILE A 59 8.25 8.70 -3.57
CA ILE A 59 7.12 7.74 -3.45
C ILE A 59 5.87 8.42 -2.88
N GLY A 60 6.03 9.55 -2.21
CA GLY A 60 4.96 10.21 -1.48
C GLY A 60 5.02 9.96 0.03
N PRO A 61 3.91 10.20 0.76
CA PRO A 61 3.92 10.20 2.22
C PRO A 61 3.95 8.81 2.87
N PHE A 62 3.76 7.74 2.10
CA PHE A 62 3.81 6.37 2.61
C PHE A 62 4.23 5.38 1.53
N LEU A 63 4.64 4.19 1.97
CA LEU A 63 4.87 3.01 1.14
C LEU A 63 4.31 1.78 1.83
N SER A 64 3.42 1.06 1.15
CA SER A 64 2.99 -0.29 1.53
C SER A 64 3.98 -1.32 0.99
N SER A 65 4.49 -2.17 1.86
CA SER A 65 5.47 -3.20 1.50
C SER A 65 5.59 -4.26 2.58
N THR A 66 6.21 -5.38 2.25
CA THR A 66 6.89 -6.17 3.26
C THR A 66 8.14 -5.42 3.69
N ILE A 67 8.32 -5.18 4.99
CA ILE A 67 9.41 -4.38 5.54
C ILE A 67 10.25 -5.23 6.51
N LEU A 68 11.57 -5.22 6.32
CA LEU A 68 12.51 -5.88 7.23
C LEU A 68 12.75 -4.99 8.45
N MET A 69 12.28 -5.42 9.60
CA MET A 69 12.39 -4.68 10.86
C MET A 69 13.39 -5.36 11.80
N PRO A 70 13.96 -4.68 12.80
CA PRO A 70 14.95 -5.26 13.72
C PRO A 70 14.49 -6.53 14.44
N LEU A 71 13.19 -6.62 14.79
CA LEU A 71 12.61 -7.78 15.47
C LEU A 71 11.77 -8.67 14.54
N GLY A 72 12.12 -8.72 13.26
CA GLY A 72 11.48 -9.59 12.29
C GLY A 72 10.72 -8.85 11.21
N ARG A 73 10.28 -9.58 10.21
CA ARG A 73 9.62 -9.04 9.03
C ARG A 73 8.17 -8.66 9.32
N VAL A 74 7.74 -7.52 8.78
CA VAL A 74 6.32 -7.12 8.71
C VAL A 74 5.84 -7.44 7.30
N ASP A 75 4.96 -8.43 7.14
CA ASP A 75 4.52 -8.90 5.84
C ASP A 75 3.65 -7.88 5.10
N LYS A 76 2.77 -7.17 5.81
CA LYS A 76 1.92 -6.09 5.28
C LYS A 76 2.11 -4.81 6.09
N GLY A 77 3.27 -4.19 5.90
CA GLY A 77 3.64 -2.94 6.54
C GLY A 77 3.27 -1.73 5.70
N ILE A 78 2.93 -0.64 6.38
CA ILE A 78 2.85 0.70 5.80
C ILE A 78 3.89 1.55 6.51
N ALA A 79 4.97 1.93 5.82
CA ALA A 79 5.88 2.95 6.30
C ALA A 79 5.29 4.32 6.02
N ILE A 80 5.11 5.15 7.04
CA ILE A 80 4.44 6.45 6.98
C ILE A 80 5.45 7.52 7.38
N LYS A 81 5.74 8.46 6.49
CA LYS A 81 6.51 9.66 6.79
C LYS A 81 5.67 10.61 7.63
N VAL A 82 6.21 11.14 8.70
CA VAL A 82 5.52 12.04 9.62
C VAL A 82 6.35 13.25 9.98
N GLY A 83 5.65 14.38 10.20
CA GLY A 83 6.25 15.68 10.46
C GLY A 83 6.25 16.59 9.24
N ASP A 84 6.29 17.89 9.45
CA ASP A 84 6.25 18.87 8.35
C ASP A 84 7.49 18.78 7.43
N ARG A 85 8.61 18.32 7.99
CA ARG A 85 9.88 18.06 7.30
C ARG A 85 10.18 16.55 7.16
N GLU A 86 9.19 15.69 7.38
CA GLU A 86 9.34 14.23 7.35
C GLU A 86 10.40 13.73 8.34
N GLN A 87 10.40 14.31 9.57
CA GLN A 87 11.44 14.08 10.58
C GLN A 87 11.49 12.66 11.12
N ALA A 88 10.39 11.92 11.00
CA ALA A 88 10.33 10.53 11.45
C ALA A 88 9.49 9.68 10.51
N THR A 89 9.64 8.37 10.65
CA THR A 89 8.84 7.36 9.96
C THR A 89 8.29 6.37 10.99
N LEU A 90 7.05 5.93 10.79
CA LEU A 90 6.43 4.85 11.55
C LEU A 90 6.04 3.71 10.63
N CYS A 91 6.29 2.47 11.04
CA CYS A 91 5.81 1.28 10.35
C CYS A 91 4.54 0.75 11.03
N PHE A 92 3.41 0.85 10.35
CA PHE A 92 2.13 0.29 10.79
C PHE A 92 1.94 -1.10 10.16
N ASN A 93 1.63 -2.10 10.99
CA ASN A 93 1.31 -3.46 10.54
C ASN A 93 -0.20 -3.58 10.36
N THR A 94 -0.67 -3.73 9.12
CA THR A 94 -2.11 -3.80 8.81
C THR A 94 -2.77 -5.12 9.22
N GLU A 95 -1.98 -6.17 9.45
CA GLU A 95 -2.48 -7.45 9.93
C GLU A 95 -2.72 -7.45 11.45
N LEU A 96 -1.86 -6.74 12.21
CA LEU A 96 -1.89 -6.69 13.67
C LEU A 96 -2.46 -5.39 14.23
N LEU A 97 -2.72 -4.39 13.36
CA LEU A 97 -3.25 -3.06 13.68
C LEU A 97 -2.46 -2.32 14.76
N GLY A 98 -1.15 -2.39 14.67
CA GLY A 98 -0.23 -1.72 15.58
C GLY A 98 1.03 -1.24 14.88
N TYR A 99 1.74 -0.30 15.52
CA TYR A 99 3.03 0.14 15.01
C TYR A 99 4.12 -0.85 15.43
N ASN A 100 4.83 -1.37 14.43
CA ASN A 100 5.97 -2.26 14.66
C ASN A 100 7.19 -1.50 15.20
N ALA A 101 7.45 -0.32 14.63
CA ALA A 101 8.55 0.54 15.06
C ALA A 101 8.35 1.99 14.60
N ALA A 102 9.16 2.89 15.16
CA ALA A 102 9.37 4.25 14.68
C ALA A 102 10.86 4.56 14.63
N TRP A 103 11.28 5.38 13.65
CA TRP A 103 12.68 5.81 13.47
C TRP A 103 12.77 7.23 12.93
N THR A 104 13.96 7.82 13.02
CA THR A 104 14.32 9.15 12.53
C THR A 104 15.57 9.09 11.68
N GLY A 105 15.85 10.14 10.91
CA GLY A 105 17.06 10.22 10.06
C GLY A 105 16.86 9.85 8.59
N GLY A 106 15.74 9.23 8.23
CA GLY A 106 15.42 8.88 6.85
C GLY A 106 14.13 8.07 6.72
N PHE A 107 13.82 7.64 5.49
CA PHE A 107 12.62 6.86 5.23
C PHE A 107 12.92 5.35 5.23
N LEU A 108 13.29 4.83 4.09
CA LEU A 108 13.57 3.41 3.88
C LEU A 108 14.81 3.25 3.00
N ASN A 109 15.61 2.24 3.26
CA ASN A 109 16.63 1.77 2.33
C ASN A 109 15.94 0.94 1.25
N ILE A 110 15.64 1.55 0.13
CA ILE A 110 15.04 0.90 -1.03
C ILE A 110 16.15 0.30 -1.86
N LYS A 111 16.11 -1.02 -2.05
CA LYS A 111 17.15 -1.74 -2.79
C LYS A 111 16.95 -1.50 -4.30
N ALA A 112 18.02 -1.09 -4.98
CA ALA A 112 18.00 -0.93 -6.43
C ALA A 112 18.00 -2.27 -7.19
N GLN A 113 18.52 -3.34 -6.57
CA GLN A 113 18.63 -4.66 -7.20
C GLN A 113 17.29 -5.15 -7.72
N ARG A 114 17.25 -5.52 -9.00
CA ARG A 114 16.03 -5.88 -9.73
C ARG A 114 14.93 -4.84 -9.52
N PHE A 115 15.30 -3.56 -9.53
CA PHE A 115 14.37 -2.44 -9.38
C PHE A 115 13.51 -2.50 -8.11
N GLY A 116 14.04 -3.07 -7.02
CA GLY A 116 13.33 -3.22 -5.76
C GLY A 116 12.22 -4.28 -5.74
N LEU A 117 12.04 -5.05 -6.82
CA LEU A 117 10.92 -5.99 -6.93
C LEU A 117 11.07 -7.26 -6.09
N THR A 118 12.30 -7.67 -5.82
CA THR A 118 12.60 -8.93 -5.13
C THR A 118 13.25 -8.75 -3.77
N SER A 119 13.58 -7.52 -3.41
CA SER A 119 14.24 -7.18 -2.15
C SER A 119 13.32 -6.34 -1.27
N TRP A 120 13.31 -6.63 0.02
CA TRP A 120 12.49 -5.90 0.97
C TRP A 120 13.22 -4.65 1.45
N PRO A 121 12.55 -3.49 1.53
CA PRO A 121 13.10 -2.32 2.18
C PRO A 121 13.28 -2.55 3.68
N ASP A 122 14.23 -1.83 4.26
CA ASP A 122 14.48 -1.76 5.69
C ASP A 122 14.55 -0.29 6.15
N PRO A 123 14.38 0.01 7.45
CA PRO A 123 14.46 1.38 7.95
C PRO A 123 15.80 2.05 7.64
N ASN A 124 15.73 3.30 7.18
CA ASN A 124 16.91 4.14 6.99
C ASN A 124 16.97 5.17 8.13
N GLY A 125 17.69 4.84 9.20
CA GLY A 125 17.87 5.76 10.32
C GLY A 125 17.86 5.09 11.69
N ASP A 126 17.77 5.92 12.76
CA ASP A 126 17.88 5.49 14.14
C ASP A 126 16.52 5.18 14.76
N MET A 127 16.42 4.01 15.42
CA MET A 127 15.17 3.58 16.06
C MET A 127 14.79 4.44 17.26
N ILE A 128 13.57 4.96 17.25
CA ILE A 128 12.95 5.62 18.39
C ILE A 128 12.37 4.58 19.35
N PHE A 129 11.63 3.59 18.77
CA PHE A 129 11.16 2.41 19.50
C PHE A 129 10.92 1.23 18.53
N VAL A 130 10.92 0.00 19.08
CA VAL A 130 10.65 -1.23 18.34
C VAL A 130 9.69 -2.12 19.12
N ASN A 131 8.41 -2.13 18.76
CA ASN A 131 7.37 -2.98 19.35
C ASN A 131 7.42 -4.44 18.84
N GLY A 132 8.06 -4.65 17.68
CA GLY A 132 8.01 -5.93 16.98
C GLY A 132 6.61 -6.28 16.45
N ASN A 133 6.40 -7.55 16.12
CA ASN A 133 5.12 -8.05 15.64
C ASN A 133 4.17 -8.37 16.80
N SER A 134 3.74 -7.34 17.51
CA SER A 134 2.79 -7.41 18.61
C SER A 134 1.39 -7.00 18.16
N VAL A 135 0.35 -7.60 18.74
CA VAL A 135 -1.03 -7.19 18.53
C VAL A 135 -1.20 -5.74 18.97
N GLY A 136 -1.76 -4.90 18.11
CA GLY A 136 -1.90 -3.46 18.36
C GLY A 136 -3.03 -3.11 19.33
N TRP A 137 -4.06 -3.98 19.42
CA TRP A 137 -5.24 -3.80 20.27
C TRP A 137 -5.60 -5.10 20.97
N ALA A 138 -5.86 -5.06 22.26
CA ALA A 138 -6.31 -6.21 23.03
C ALA A 138 -7.72 -6.62 22.63
N HIS A 139 -8.02 -7.89 22.68
CA HIS A 139 -9.37 -8.44 22.64
C HIS A 139 -9.78 -8.86 24.05
N GLU A 140 -10.71 -8.13 24.67
CA GLU A 140 -11.17 -8.40 26.03
C GLU A 140 -10.06 -8.55 27.08
N SER A 141 -9.00 -7.72 26.94
CA SER A 141 -7.76 -7.75 27.73
C SER A 141 -6.76 -8.86 27.36
N ASP A 142 -7.05 -9.71 26.37
CA ASP A 142 -6.09 -10.66 25.83
C ASP A 142 -5.18 -9.99 24.77
N TRP A 143 -3.88 -10.20 24.94
CA TRP A 143 -2.82 -9.70 24.07
C TRP A 143 -2.15 -10.82 23.27
N ASN A 144 -2.61 -12.07 23.41
CA ASN A 144 -2.06 -13.18 22.67
C ASN A 144 -2.50 -13.10 21.21
N ASP A 145 -1.55 -13.25 20.32
CA ASP A 145 -1.84 -13.30 18.89
C ASP A 145 -2.60 -14.61 18.55
N PRO A 146 -3.89 -14.54 18.13
CA PRO A 146 -4.70 -15.72 17.90
C PRO A 146 -4.43 -16.37 16.54
N ARG A 147 -3.62 -15.72 15.68
CA ARG A 147 -3.44 -16.17 14.30
C ARG A 147 -2.66 -17.47 14.22
N GLN A 148 -3.15 -18.37 13.38
CA GLN A 148 -2.43 -19.60 13.09
C GLN A 148 -1.09 -19.29 12.41
N ASN A 149 -0.01 -19.86 12.88
CA ASN A 149 1.36 -19.62 12.37
C ASN A 149 1.77 -18.14 12.34
N LYS A 150 1.10 -17.28 13.11
CA LYS A 150 1.37 -15.83 13.18
C LYS A 150 1.31 -15.11 11.83
N ARG A 151 0.45 -15.56 10.92
CA ARG A 151 0.28 -15.01 9.57
C ARG A 151 -1.16 -14.60 9.29
N GLY A 152 -1.33 -13.66 8.37
CA GLY A 152 -2.62 -13.13 7.95
C GLY A 152 -3.18 -12.08 8.90
N SER A 153 -4.35 -11.57 8.57
CA SER A 153 -5.04 -10.57 9.37
C SER A 153 -5.59 -11.15 10.67
N LEU A 154 -5.76 -10.32 11.69
CA LEU A 154 -6.51 -10.68 12.89
C LEU A 154 -7.93 -11.13 12.52
N PRO A 155 -8.56 -12.00 13.34
CA PRO A 155 -9.97 -12.35 13.16
C PRO A 155 -10.84 -11.08 13.09
N ARG A 156 -11.81 -11.03 12.19
CA ARG A 156 -12.63 -9.82 11.92
C ARG A 156 -13.40 -9.32 13.15
N HIS A 157 -13.81 -10.24 14.05
CA HIS A 157 -14.46 -9.86 15.31
C HIS A 157 -13.50 -9.24 16.33
N TRP A 158 -12.17 -9.46 16.18
CA TRP A 158 -11.16 -8.80 16.99
C TRP A 158 -10.87 -7.42 16.45
N ALA A 159 -10.39 -7.35 15.20
CA ALA A 159 -10.08 -6.07 14.58
C ALA A 159 -9.91 -6.21 13.06
N LYS A 160 -10.18 -5.14 12.31
CA LYS A 160 -10.06 -5.13 10.85
C LYS A 160 -9.49 -3.81 10.33
N TYR A 161 -8.44 -3.88 9.52
CA TYR A 161 -7.96 -2.75 8.72
C TYR A 161 -9.03 -2.35 7.69
N ARG A 162 -9.31 -1.04 7.55
CA ARG A 162 -10.31 -0.48 6.64
C ARG A 162 -9.71 0.33 5.51
N GLY A 163 -8.49 0.85 5.70
CA GLY A 163 -7.82 1.68 4.72
C GLY A 163 -7.11 2.87 5.33
N LEU A 164 -6.65 3.74 4.48
CA LEU A 164 -6.02 5.00 4.89
C LEU A 164 -6.53 6.18 4.05
N TYR A 165 -6.62 7.32 4.69
CA TYR A 165 -6.84 8.62 4.05
C TYR A 165 -5.51 9.34 3.88
N ARG A 166 -5.32 9.94 2.71
CA ARG A 166 -4.25 10.87 2.41
C ARG A 166 -4.81 12.28 2.34
N HIS A 167 -4.21 13.21 3.05
CA HIS A 167 -4.55 14.63 3.01
C HIS A 167 -3.25 15.44 2.85
N GLY A 168 -2.85 15.69 1.61
CA GLY A 168 -1.50 16.15 1.31
C GLY A 168 -0.46 15.15 1.81
N LYS A 169 0.42 15.59 2.72
CA LYS A 169 1.42 14.73 3.38
C LYS A 169 0.90 14.02 4.64
N ARG A 170 -0.35 14.27 5.07
CA ARG A 170 -0.94 13.65 6.26
C ARG A 170 -1.61 12.32 5.91
N ILE A 171 -1.38 11.33 6.75
CA ILE A 171 -2.05 10.04 6.69
C ILE A 171 -2.95 9.88 7.91
N ALA A 172 -4.15 9.39 7.68
CA ALA A 172 -5.04 8.91 8.73
C ALA A 172 -5.46 7.47 8.42
N LEU A 173 -5.16 6.56 9.34
CA LEU A 173 -5.48 5.14 9.25
C LEU A 173 -6.90 4.91 9.74
N GLN A 174 -7.68 4.13 9.00
CA GLN A 174 -9.02 3.70 9.41
C GLN A 174 -9.03 2.19 9.66
N TYR A 175 -9.56 1.79 10.81
CA TYR A 175 -9.74 0.38 11.17
C TYR A 175 -10.83 0.23 12.21
N SER A 176 -11.32 -0.99 12.44
CA SER A 176 -12.25 -1.30 13.53
C SER A 176 -11.59 -2.21 14.56
N VAL A 177 -11.98 -2.03 15.82
CA VAL A 177 -11.64 -2.91 16.96
C VAL A 177 -12.94 -3.40 17.55
N GLY A 178 -13.24 -4.68 17.40
CA GLY A 178 -14.63 -5.18 17.52
C GLY A 178 -15.52 -4.38 16.55
N ASP A 179 -16.62 -3.86 17.08
CA ASP A 179 -17.58 -3.03 16.33
C ASP A 179 -17.21 -1.54 16.32
N THR A 180 -16.20 -1.13 17.09
CA THR A 180 -15.82 0.28 17.21
C THR A 180 -14.93 0.72 16.06
N LEU A 181 -15.38 1.72 15.30
CA LEU A 181 -14.57 2.36 14.26
C LEU A 181 -13.56 3.32 14.90
N ILE A 182 -12.32 3.23 14.42
CA ILE A 182 -11.21 4.09 14.84
C ILE A 182 -10.60 4.77 13.62
N LEU A 183 -10.40 6.07 13.75
CA LEU A 183 -9.58 6.86 12.83
C LEU A 183 -8.36 7.38 13.59
N GLU A 184 -7.18 7.03 13.13
CA GLU A 184 -5.93 7.36 13.79
C GLU A 184 -5.00 8.13 12.85
N SER A 185 -4.45 9.27 13.31
CA SER A 185 -3.43 10.02 12.57
C SER A 185 -2.14 10.10 13.39
N PRO A 186 -1.05 9.45 12.93
CA PRO A 186 0.27 9.62 13.50
C PRO A 186 0.88 10.94 13.04
N TRP A 187 1.74 11.51 13.87
CA TRP A 187 2.51 12.70 13.51
C TRP A 187 3.80 12.83 14.32
N ALA A 188 4.74 13.59 13.77
CA ALA A 188 5.95 14.02 14.47
C ALA A 188 6.03 15.55 14.51
N GLY A 189 6.66 16.07 15.52
CA GLY A 189 6.97 17.50 15.65
C GLY A 189 8.23 17.69 16.47
N GLU A 190 8.66 18.94 16.58
CA GLU A 190 9.80 19.32 17.39
C GLU A 190 9.44 20.47 18.33
N ILE A 191 10.00 20.44 19.52
CA ILE A 191 9.94 21.52 20.48
C ILE A 191 11.31 21.68 21.15
N GLY A 192 11.85 22.90 21.20
CA GLY A 192 13.19 23.10 21.70
C GLY A 192 14.28 22.26 21.02
N GLY A 193 14.10 21.90 19.74
CA GLY A 193 15.00 21.01 19.01
C GLY A 193 14.86 19.52 19.37
N GLN A 194 13.90 19.16 20.22
CA GLN A 194 13.62 17.79 20.62
C GLN A 194 12.44 17.22 19.86
N LEU A 195 12.63 16.06 19.24
CA LEU A 195 11.60 15.33 18.51
C LEU A 195 10.55 14.76 19.48
N PHE A 196 9.29 14.83 19.08
CA PHE A 196 8.22 14.06 19.70
C PHE A 196 7.37 13.37 18.62
N LEU A 197 6.81 12.22 18.96
CA LEU A 197 5.79 11.55 18.18
C LEU A 197 4.43 11.74 18.84
N SER A 198 3.39 11.75 18.03
CA SER A 198 2.01 11.74 18.52
C SER A 198 1.15 10.80 17.70
N ARG A 199 0.21 10.13 18.38
CA ARG A 199 -0.87 9.34 17.78
C ARG A 199 -2.18 9.98 18.23
N THR A 200 -2.99 10.46 17.29
CA THR A 200 -4.28 11.09 17.58
C THR A 200 -5.40 10.20 17.09
N PHE A 201 -6.33 9.89 17.97
CA PHE A 201 -7.44 8.97 17.74
C PHE A 201 -8.77 9.71 17.77
N GLU A 202 -9.64 9.39 16.83
CA GLU A 202 -11.09 9.52 16.96
C GLU A 202 -11.65 8.09 17.12
N VAL A 203 -12.25 7.83 18.27
CA VAL A 203 -12.79 6.53 18.64
C VAL A 203 -14.30 6.64 18.62
N GLY A 204 -14.95 5.80 17.82
CA GLY A 204 -16.41 5.70 17.77
C GLY A 204 -17.03 5.25 19.10
N GLU A 205 -18.34 5.10 19.10
CA GLU A 205 -19.05 4.52 20.24
C GLU A 205 -18.51 3.13 20.57
N SER A 206 -18.30 2.86 21.85
CA SER A 206 -17.80 1.56 22.31
C SER A 206 -18.43 1.17 23.63
N ALA A 207 -19.05 -0.01 23.66
CA ALA A 207 -19.60 -0.59 24.87
C ALA A 207 -18.54 -1.10 25.85
N LYS A 208 -17.31 -1.30 25.38
CA LYS A 208 -16.18 -1.84 26.15
C LYS A 208 -15.04 -0.85 26.22
N THR A 209 -14.23 -0.93 27.26
CA THR A 209 -12.92 -0.26 27.31
C THR A 209 -11.99 -0.89 26.27
N LEU A 210 -11.38 -0.06 25.44
CA LEU A 210 -10.42 -0.47 24.44
C LEU A 210 -8.99 -0.26 24.96
N SER A 211 -8.08 -1.16 24.61
CA SER A 211 -6.67 -1.07 25.02
C SER A 211 -5.74 -1.23 23.81
N SER A 212 -4.88 -0.23 23.57
CA SER A 212 -3.91 -0.21 22.47
C SER A 212 -2.48 -0.25 22.97
N LEU A 213 -1.64 -1.05 22.35
CA LEU A 213 -0.19 -0.99 22.58
C LEU A 213 0.35 0.34 22.07
N VAL A 214 1.06 1.06 22.93
CA VAL A 214 1.75 2.30 22.58
C VAL A 214 3.20 2.01 22.25
N VAL A 215 3.93 1.51 23.22
CA VAL A 215 5.36 1.26 23.11
C VAL A 215 5.77 0.10 24.01
N SER A 216 6.68 -0.73 23.51
CA SER A 216 7.39 -1.76 24.23
C SER A 216 8.85 -1.79 23.77
N GLU A 217 9.74 -2.19 24.67
CA GLU A 217 11.16 -2.37 24.36
C GLU A 217 11.70 -3.52 25.20
N LYS A 218 12.36 -4.46 24.56
CA LYS A 218 12.79 -5.71 25.19
C LYS A 218 13.69 -5.52 26.40
N ASP A 219 14.59 -4.53 26.36
CA ASP A 219 15.65 -4.32 27.35
C ASP A 219 15.43 -3.05 28.18
N MET A 220 14.16 -2.63 28.33
CA MET A 220 13.79 -1.46 29.12
C MET A 220 12.79 -1.84 30.21
N ALA A 221 12.97 -1.29 31.40
CA ALA A 221 11.98 -1.35 32.47
C ALA A 221 10.88 -0.30 32.23
N THR A 222 9.73 -0.50 32.86
CA THR A 222 8.61 0.44 32.79
C THR A 222 8.26 0.98 34.15
N GLU A 223 7.79 2.24 34.20
CA GLU A 223 7.30 2.91 35.39
C GLU A 223 6.02 3.67 35.09
N GLN A 224 4.99 3.44 35.91
CA GLN A 224 3.76 4.19 35.91
C GLN A 224 3.92 5.41 36.82
N ILE A 225 3.98 6.63 36.27
CA ILE A 225 4.16 7.86 37.05
C ILE A 225 2.81 8.33 37.62
N ASN A 226 1.76 8.31 36.80
CA ASN A 226 0.40 8.62 37.17
C ASN A 226 -0.57 8.05 36.11
N PRO A 227 -1.91 8.16 36.26
CA PRO A 227 -2.84 7.53 35.31
C PRO A 227 -2.69 7.93 33.83
N THR A 228 -2.05 9.06 33.56
CA THR A 228 -1.87 9.56 32.17
C THR A 228 -0.40 9.63 31.73
N THR A 229 0.55 9.25 32.58
CA THR A 229 1.99 9.36 32.29
C THR A 229 2.70 8.10 32.72
N ALA A 230 3.51 7.54 31.84
CA ALA A 230 4.37 6.40 32.09
C ALA A 230 5.68 6.54 31.32
N LYS A 231 6.69 5.78 31.68
CA LYS A 231 7.95 5.73 30.93
C LYS A 231 8.50 4.33 30.79
N LEU A 232 9.30 4.15 29.74
CA LEU A 232 10.27 3.06 29.64
C LEU A 232 11.67 3.65 29.87
N PHE A 233 12.54 2.91 30.51
CA PHE A 233 13.89 3.40 30.79
C PHE A 233 14.90 2.25 30.92
N ASN A 234 16.12 2.54 30.58
CA ASN A 234 17.31 1.76 30.93
C ASN A 234 18.49 2.73 31.23
N LYS A 235 19.70 2.22 31.36
CA LYS A 235 20.88 3.06 31.65
C LYS A 235 21.23 4.05 30.53
N ALA A 236 20.80 3.79 29.31
CA ALA A 236 21.19 4.56 28.12
C ALA A 236 20.15 5.60 27.71
N ARG A 237 18.85 5.33 27.90
CA ARG A 237 17.79 6.23 27.41
C ARG A 237 16.48 6.04 28.16
N GLU A 238 15.61 7.03 28.01
CA GLU A 238 14.22 7.02 28.46
C GLU A 238 13.26 7.27 27.28
N ILE A 239 12.08 6.68 27.35
CA ILE A 239 10.94 6.97 26.47
C ILE A 239 9.77 7.36 27.37
N TRP A 240 9.37 8.59 27.29
CA TRP A 240 8.26 9.14 28.06
C TRP A 240 6.99 9.13 27.24
N VAL A 241 5.90 8.70 27.85
CA VAL A 241 4.58 8.58 27.20
C VAL A 241 3.53 9.30 28.03
N ARG A 242 2.67 10.06 27.35
CA ARG A 242 1.51 10.70 27.97
C ARG A 242 0.26 10.53 27.13
N SER A 243 -0.86 10.18 27.78
CA SER A 243 -2.18 10.22 27.18
C SER A 243 -2.90 11.52 27.49
N LEU A 244 -3.63 12.03 26.50
CA LEU A 244 -4.51 13.20 26.58
C LEU A 244 -5.89 12.80 26.08
N GLY A 245 -6.93 13.44 26.62
CA GLY A 245 -8.33 13.19 26.24
C GLY A 245 -9.14 12.60 27.39
N GLN A 246 -10.45 12.85 27.36
CA GLN A 246 -11.35 12.34 28.38
C GLN A 246 -11.46 10.81 28.32
N GLY A 247 -11.22 10.14 29.44
CA GLY A 247 -11.25 8.68 29.54
C GLY A 247 -10.06 7.97 28.90
N ALA A 248 -9.01 8.72 28.52
CA ALA A 248 -7.75 8.18 28.01
C ALA A 248 -6.73 8.09 29.14
N THR A 249 -6.33 6.89 29.52
CA THR A 249 -5.33 6.61 30.55
C THR A 249 -4.25 5.69 30.04
N LEU A 250 -3.13 5.62 30.73
CA LEU A 250 -2.08 4.65 30.45
C LEU A 250 -2.11 3.53 31.48
N SER A 251 -1.64 2.36 31.10
CA SER A 251 -1.35 1.25 31.99
C SER A 251 -0.06 0.56 31.59
N VAL A 252 0.68 0.12 32.57
CA VAL A 252 1.89 -0.70 32.40
C VAL A 252 1.55 -2.15 32.65
N LEU A 253 1.91 -3.03 31.72
CA LEU A 253 1.76 -4.48 31.81
C LEU A 253 2.89 -5.15 31.04
N ASP A 254 3.61 -6.10 31.64
CA ASP A 254 4.68 -6.90 31.03
C ASP A 254 5.74 -6.04 30.28
N ASN A 255 6.22 -5.00 30.95
CA ASN A 255 7.17 -4.03 30.38
C ASN A 255 6.67 -3.33 29.09
N ARG A 256 5.37 -3.15 28.97
CA ARG A 256 4.70 -2.45 27.86
C ARG A 256 3.83 -1.34 28.39
N ILE A 257 3.74 -0.25 27.64
CA ILE A 257 2.81 0.85 27.93
C ILE A 257 1.61 0.73 26.96
N HIS A 258 0.44 0.68 27.56
CA HIS A 258 -0.83 0.60 26.83
C HIS A 258 -1.67 1.85 27.08
N LEU A 259 -2.32 2.33 26.02
CA LEU A 259 -3.39 3.32 26.10
C LEU A 259 -4.70 2.60 26.39
N LYS A 260 -5.41 3.02 27.43
CA LYS A 260 -6.78 2.59 27.72
C LYS A 260 -7.75 3.72 27.40
N ILE A 261 -8.81 3.42 26.67
CA ILE A 261 -9.90 4.33 26.32
C ILE A 261 -11.18 3.74 26.89
N THR A 262 -11.77 4.40 27.86
CA THR A 262 -12.97 3.89 28.55
C THR A 262 -14.17 3.80 27.62
N ALA A 263 -15.08 2.87 27.89
CA ALA A 263 -16.35 2.73 27.16
C ALA A 263 -17.11 4.08 27.10
N SER A 264 -17.83 4.31 25.99
CA SER A 264 -18.57 5.56 25.77
C SER A 264 -19.65 5.36 24.70
N GLN A 265 -20.80 5.96 24.91
CA GLN A 265 -21.90 6.02 23.94
C GLN A 265 -21.76 7.18 22.95
N ILE A 266 -20.70 7.94 23.03
CA ILE A 266 -20.37 9.03 22.11
C ILE A 266 -18.93 8.89 21.63
N LYS A 267 -18.63 9.48 20.47
CA LYS A 267 -17.27 9.59 19.96
C LYS A 267 -16.34 10.26 20.97
N ARG A 268 -15.11 9.73 21.07
CA ARG A 268 -14.06 10.28 21.92
C ARG A 268 -12.82 10.61 21.12
N LEU A 269 -12.14 11.66 21.59
CA LEU A 269 -10.81 12.02 21.09
C LEU A 269 -9.78 11.65 22.13
N ALA A 270 -8.74 10.95 21.71
CA ALA A 270 -7.58 10.66 22.53
C ALA A 270 -6.30 11.00 21.76
N LYS A 271 -5.26 11.32 22.48
CA LYS A 271 -3.93 11.52 21.91
C LYS A 271 -2.88 10.90 22.81
N VAL A 272 -1.89 10.26 22.21
CA VAL A 272 -0.68 9.80 22.88
C VAL A 272 0.48 10.64 22.38
N LEU A 273 1.32 11.08 23.31
CA LEU A 273 2.59 11.75 23.06
C LEU A 273 3.72 10.83 23.49
N ILE A 274 4.78 10.78 22.69
CA ILE A 274 5.97 9.97 22.94
C ILE A 274 7.19 10.86 22.71
N CYS A 275 8.09 10.94 23.67
CA CYS A 275 9.33 11.72 23.57
C CYS A 275 10.42 11.14 24.50
N ASN A 276 11.61 11.72 24.44
CA ASN A 276 12.82 11.23 25.10
C ASN A 276 13.09 11.84 26.49
N SER A 277 12.27 12.79 26.94
CA SER A 277 12.45 13.42 28.25
C SER A 277 11.14 13.93 28.87
N GLU A 278 11.13 14.04 30.19
CA GLU A 278 10.00 14.59 30.95
C GLU A 278 9.74 16.07 30.61
N THR A 279 10.80 16.86 30.45
CA THR A 279 10.71 18.28 30.12
C THR A 279 10.01 18.48 28.79
N THR A 280 10.49 17.79 27.74
CA THR A 280 9.85 17.80 26.41
C THR A 280 8.39 17.37 26.52
N LEU A 281 8.09 16.31 27.29
CA LEU A 281 6.72 15.83 27.48
C LEU A 281 5.79 16.87 28.08
N LYS A 282 6.26 17.64 29.09
CA LYS A 282 5.49 18.70 29.72
C LYS A 282 5.20 19.84 28.74
N GLU A 283 6.19 20.29 28.00
CA GLU A 283 6.06 21.37 27.02
C GLU A 283 5.12 20.98 25.86
N VAL A 284 5.32 19.80 25.27
CA VAL A 284 4.46 19.28 24.19
C VAL A 284 3.02 19.10 24.66
N SER A 285 2.84 18.61 25.90
CA SER A 285 1.49 18.39 26.47
C SER A 285 0.72 19.69 26.62
N ALA A 286 1.38 20.78 27.02
CA ALA A 286 0.76 22.11 27.16
C ALA A 286 0.29 22.62 25.78
N GLN A 287 1.11 22.47 24.73
CA GLN A 287 0.78 22.91 23.37
C GLN A 287 -0.31 22.03 22.71
N HIS A 288 -0.42 20.76 23.09
CA HIS A 288 -1.35 19.80 22.51
C HIS A 288 -2.57 19.50 23.38
N SER A 289 -2.90 20.38 24.33
CA SER A 289 -4.07 20.24 25.21
C SER A 289 -5.40 20.18 24.44
N VAL A 290 -5.50 20.85 23.30
CA VAL A 290 -6.66 20.77 22.39
C VAL A 290 -6.41 19.69 21.36
N ILE A 291 -7.23 18.62 21.39
CA ILE A 291 -7.15 17.51 20.45
C ILE A 291 -8.07 17.80 19.27
N LYS A 292 -7.47 17.98 18.08
CA LYS A 292 -8.24 18.12 16.83
C LYS A 292 -8.51 16.74 16.23
N SER A 293 -9.76 16.47 15.85
CA SER A 293 -10.16 15.19 15.29
C SER A 293 -9.40 14.84 13.99
N PRO A 294 -8.93 13.59 13.84
CA PRO A 294 -8.39 13.08 12.58
C PRO A 294 -9.38 13.08 11.41
N SER A 295 -10.70 13.10 11.67
CA SER A 295 -11.74 13.12 10.60
C SER A 295 -11.64 14.35 9.68
N ARG A 296 -10.93 15.40 10.09
CA ARG A 296 -10.59 16.51 9.20
C ARG A 296 -9.76 16.10 7.97
N PHE A 297 -9.08 14.97 8.05
CA PHE A 297 -8.25 14.41 6.97
C PHE A 297 -8.99 13.42 6.08
N SER A 298 -10.25 13.08 6.39
CA SER A 298 -11.03 12.09 5.64
C SER A 298 -12.00 12.69 4.61
N LYS A 299 -11.81 13.94 4.22
CA LYS A 299 -12.71 14.65 3.30
C LYS A 299 -12.06 15.04 1.97
N GLY A 300 -10.95 14.40 1.63
CA GLY A 300 -10.08 14.83 0.55
C GLY A 300 -9.05 15.87 1.01
N GLY A 301 -7.90 15.85 0.40
CA GLY A 301 -6.77 16.75 0.67
C GLY A 301 -6.25 17.38 -0.61
N PRO A 302 -5.33 18.33 -0.53
CA PRO A 302 -4.74 18.89 -1.74
C PRO A 302 -3.91 17.85 -2.48
N GLY A 303 -3.98 17.87 -3.81
CA GLY A 303 -3.07 17.13 -4.68
C GLY A 303 -1.62 17.56 -4.45
N ILE A 304 -0.70 16.62 -4.65
CA ILE A 304 0.74 16.84 -4.44
C ILE A 304 1.56 16.59 -5.71
N TRP A 305 0.93 16.07 -6.76
CA TRP A 305 1.62 15.72 -8.00
C TRP A 305 1.20 16.64 -9.14
N GLN A 306 2.15 17.23 -9.85
CA GLN A 306 1.86 18.03 -11.04
C GLN A 306 1.62 17.10 -12.25
N PRO A 307 0.58 17.33 -13.06
CA PRO A 307 0.35 16.54 -14.27
C PRO A 307 1.51 16.69 -15.28
N LEU A 308 1.89 15.56 -15.90
CA LEU A 308 2.90 15.52 -16.97
C LEU A 308 2.22 15.45 -18.33
N LYS A 309 2.92 15.92 -19.36
CA LYS A 309 2.39 15.94 -20.72
C LYS A 309 3.33 15.23 -21.69
N THR A 310 2.77 14.38 -22.53
CA THR A 310 3.48 13.70 -23.62
C THR A 310 2.70 13.83 -24.92
N ARG A 311 3.27 13.32 -26.01
CA ARG A 311 2.59 13.15 -27.29
C ARG A 311 2.63 11.69 -27.68
N GLY A 312 1.56 11.20 -28.30
CA GLY A 312 1.57 9.91 -28.95
C GLY A 312 2.09 9.97 -30.39
N ILE A 313 2.11 8.83 -31.01
CA ILE A 313 2.41 8.65 -32.42
C ILE A 313 1.28 7.85 -33.03
N VAL A 314 0.55 8.45 -33.97
CA VAL A 314 -0.47 7.73 -34.73
C VAL A 314 0.23 6.83 -35.76
N GLY A 315 -0.06 5.56 -35.71
CA GLY A 315 0.53 4.56 -36.56
C GLY A 315 0.03 4.64 -38.00
N LYS A 316 0.90 4.30 -38.94
CA LYS A 316 0.48 4.08 -40.33
C LYS A 316 -0.06 2.65 -40.48
N PRO A 317 -1.12 2.43 -41.28
CA PRO A 317 -1.59 1.09 -41.57
C PRO A 317 -0.44 0.21 -42.12
N MET A 318 -0.22 -0.91 -41.48
CA MET A 318 0.73 -1.93 -41.91
C MET A 318 -0.02 -3.25 -42.13
N GLY A 319 -0.62 -3.38 -43.32
CA GLY A 319 -1.51 -4.51 -43.61
C GLY A 319 -2.87 -4.38 -42.91
N ALA A 320 -3.21 -5.37 -42.09
CA ALA A 320 -4.50 -5.43 -41.37
C ALA A 320 -4.50 -4.60 -40.07
N PHE A 321 -3.37 -4.04 -39.63
CA PHE A 321 -3.20 -3.37 -38.34
C PHE A 321 -2.54 -2.00 -38.50
N ALA A 322 -2.88 -1.08 -37.58
CA ALA A 322 -2.14 0.12 -37.30
C ALA A 322 -1.76 0.09 -35.79
N ILE A 323 -0.57 0.58 -35.43
CA ILE A 323 -0.12 0.64 -34.04
C ILE A 323 0.06 2.09 -33.66
N ASP A 324 -0.81 2.58 -32.79
CA ASP A 324 -0.66 3.87 -32.16
C ASP A 324 0.22 3.72 -30.91
N THR A 325 1.10 4.67 -30.67
CA THR A 325 2.01 4.63 -29.52
C THR A 325 1.72 5.78 -28.56
N ILE A 326 1.41 5.48 -27.32
CA ILE A 326 1.32 6.46 -26.24
C ILE A 326 2.70 6.51 -25.55
N ARG A 327 3.37 7.66 -25.66
CA ARG A 327 4.67 7.85 -24.98
C ARG A 327 4.47 8.06 -23.49
N MET A 328 5.15 7.26 -22.69
CA MET A 328 5.16 7.39 -21.25
C MET A 328 6.15 8.49 -20.80
N PRO A 329 5.87 9.21 -19.69
CA PRO A 329 6.74 10.25 -19.15
C PRO A 329 7.89 9.64 -18.32
N PHE A 330 8.81 8.91 -18.97
CA PHE A 330 9.97 8.29 -18.30
C PHE A 330 10.86 9.31 -17.62
N ASP A 331 11.10 10.44 -18.28
CA ASP A 331 11.81 11.57 -17.69
C ASP A 331 10.82 12.41 -16.88
N ASN A 332 10.67 12.06 -15.60
CA ASN A 332 9.76 12.72 -14.68
C ASN A 332 10.51 13.22 -13.44
N PRO A 333 10.05 14.32 -12.79
CA PRO A 333 10.76 14.97 -11.70
C PRO A 333 10.86 14.11 -10.43
N TRP A 334 10.04 13.07 -10.32
CA TRP A 334 9.97 12.20 -9.15
C TRP A 334 10.83 10.95 -9.29
N LYS A 335 11.48 10.75 -10.43
CA LYS A 335 12.21 9.52 -10.77
C LYS A 335 11.34 8.26 -10.64
N ALA A 336 10.02 8.42 -10.80
CA ALA A 336 9.07 7.33 -10.75
C ALA A 336 9.32 6.37 -11.91
N LEU A 337 9.38 5.07 -11.62
CA LEU A 337 9.55 4.04 -12.63
C LEU A 337 8.19 3.67 -13.23
N LEU A 338 8.07 3.79 -14.55
CA LEU A 338 6.87 3.47 -15.31
C LEU A 338 6.94 2.04 -15.87
N PHE A 339 7.06 1.10 -14.96
CA PHE A 339 7.00 -0.33 -15.29
C PHE A 339 5.53 -0.77 -15.25
N THR A 340 4.89 -0.72 -16.41
CA THR A 340 3.43 -0.87 -16.52
C THR A 340 2.94 -2.29 -16.24
N ALA A 341 1.77 -2.37 -15.62
CA ALA A 341 1.09 -3.60 -15.26
C ALA A 341 -0.40 -3.55 -15.69
N GLY A 342 -1.34 -3.77 -14.79
CA GLY A 342 -2.77 -3.73 -15.10
C GLY A 342 -3.25 -2.33 -15.54
N HIS A 343 -4.24 -2.31 -16.43
CA HIS A 343 -4.91 -1.08 -16.86
C HIS A 343 -6.39 -1.37 -17.14
N ASP A 344 -7.20 -0.31 -17.05
CA ASP A 344 -8.61 -0.33 -17.44
C ASP A 344 -9.09 1.12 -17.69
N PHE A 345 -10.28 1.30 -18.23
CA PHE A 345 -10.81 2.61 -18.62
C PHE A 345 -11.94 3.07 -17.71
N LEU A 346 -11.96 4.38 -17.44
CA LEU A 346 -13.07 5.08 -16.80
C LEU A 346 -14.15 5.47 -17.82
N ASP A 347 -15.33 5.84 -17.34
CA ASP A 347 -16.47 6.23 -18.19
C ASP A 347 -16.19 7.48 -19.06
N ASP A 348 -15.20 8.29 -18.71
CA ASP A 348 -14.75 9.46 -19.45
C ASP A 348 -13.65 9.16 -20.49
N GLU A 349 -13.48 7.87 -20.81
CA GLU A 349 -12.46 7.37 -21.75
C GLU A 349 -11.01 7.58 -21.28
N SER A 350 -10.77 8.07 -20.04
CA SER A 350 -9.44 8.09 -19.47
C SER A 350 -9.03 6.70 -19.00
N ALA A 351 -7.74 6.36 -19.13
CA ALA A 351 -7.22 5.10 -18.64
C ALA A 351 -6.67 5.26 -17.20
N LEU A 352 -6.86 4.24 -16.38
CA LEU A 352 -6.05 4.01 -15.19
C LEU A 352 -4.99 2.96 -15.51
N LEU A 353 -3.74 3.24 -15.16
CA LEU A 353 -2.59 2.39 -15.46
C LEU A 353 -1.79 2.17 -14.17
N ALA A 354 -1.66 0.92 -13.75
CA ALA A 354 -0.82 0.53 -12.62
C ALA A 354 0.65 0.41 -13.05
N THR A 355 1.56 0.77 -12.16
CA THR A 355 2.96 0.43 -12.28
C THR A 355 3.38 -0.47 -11.12
N VAL A 356 4.24 -1.45 -11.39
CA VAL A 356 4.65 -2.43 -10.37
C VAL A 356 5.35 -1.79 -9.16
N HIS A 357 5.84 -0.56 -9.30
CA HIS A 357 6.49 0.19 -8.22
C HIS A 357 5.52 0.95 -7.29
N GLY A 358 4.20 0.78 -7.48
CA GLY A 358 3.20 1.25 -6.53
C GLY A 358 2.41 2.47 -6.95
N ASP A 359 2.56 2.94 -8.18
CA ASP A 359 1.81 4.06 -8.70
C ASP A 359 0.61 3.63 -9.54
N ILE A 360 -0.45 4.41 -9.48
CA ILE A 360 -1.54 4.39 -10.45
C ILE A 360 -1.55 5.72 -11.17
N TRP A 361 -1.50 5.66 -12.48
CA TRP A 361 -1.54 6.83 -13.34
C TRP A 361 -2.89 6.94 -14.03
N ARG A 362 -3.50 8.14 -14.01
CA ARG A 362 -4.63 8.46 -14.87
C ARG A 362 -4.10 9.09 -16.14
N VAL A 363 -4.50 8.55 -17.29
CA VAL A 363 -4.05 8.98 -18.61
C VAL A 363 -5.23 9.53 -19.36
N THR A 364 -5.20 10.80 -19.71
CA THR A 364 -6.25 11.47 -20.48
C THR A 364 -5.71 11.98 -21.81
N GLY A 365 -6.61 12.32 -22.74
CA GLY A 365 -6.24 12.79 -24.09
C GLY A 365 -5.91 11.65 -25.04
N ILE A 366 -6.36 10.43 -24.76
CA ILE A 366 -6.28 9.28 -25.66
C ILE A 366 -7.38 9.47 -26.73
N ASN A 367 -7.03 10.15 -27.80
CA ASN A 367 -7.92 10.46 -28.92
C ASN A 367 -7.21 10.17 -30.25
N PRO A 368 -7.92 10.20 -31.42
CA PRO A 368 -7.32 9.84 -32.70
C PRO A 368 -6.09 10.64 -33.13
N SER A 369 -5.87 11.84 -32.59
CA SER A 369 -4.68 12.64 -32.94
C SER A 369 -3.47 12.36 -32.04
N LEU A 370 -3.70 11.92 -30.79
CA LEU A 370 -2.69 11.71 -29.74
C LEU A 370 -1.74 12.90 -29.52
N ASP A 371 -2.17 14.13 -29.89
CA ASP A 371 -1.33 15.32 -29.86
C ASP A 371 -0.95 15.76 -28.44
N LEU A 372 -1.83 15.49 -27.47
CA LEU A 372 -1.64 15.85 -26.08
C LEU A 372 -2.16 14.77 -25.16
N ILE A 373 -1.26 14.02 -24.57
CA ILE A 373 -1.56 13.02 -23.53
C ILE A 373 -1.17 13.62 -22.17
N THR A 374 -2.11 13.62 -21.23
CA THR A 374 -1.85 14.08 -19.86
C THR A 374 -1.81 12.90 -18.91
N TRP A 375 -0.75 12.87 -18.09
CA TRP A 375 -0.48 11.83 -17.09
C TRP A 375 -0.61 12.45 -15.71
N THR A 376 -1.59 12.02 -14.93
CA THR A 376 -1.75 12.41 -13.54
C THR A 376 -1.39 11.22 -12.65
N ARG A 377 -0.51 11.42 -11.68
CA ARG A 377 -0.12 10.40 -10.72
C ARG A 377 -1.24 10.25 -9.70
N PHE A 378 -2.26 9.43 -10.05
CA PHE A 378 -3.54 9.32 -9.35
C PHE A 378 -3.40 8.73 -7.94
N ALA A 379 -2.57 7.69 -7.77
CA ALA A 379 -2.28 7.10 -6.48
C ALA A 379 -0.82 6.64 -6.40
N THR A 380 -0.26 6.60 -5.20
CA THR A 380 1.14 6.19 -4.96
C THR A 380 1.26 5.34 -3.70
N GLY A 381 2.39 4.66 -3.53
CA GLY A 381 2.72 3.94 -2.31
C GLY A 381 2.04 2.58 -2.15
N LEU A 382 1.41 2.04 -3.18
CA LEU A 382 0.80 0.71 -3.19
C LEU A 382 1.87 -0.40 -3.22
N PHE A 383 1.53 -1.57 -2.70
CA PHE A 383 2.45 -2.69 -2.65
C PHE A 383 2.44 -3.50 -3.94
N GLN A 384 3.31 -3.14 -4.89
CA GLN A 384 3.56 -3.85 -6.16
C GLN A 384 2.27 -4.31 -6.88
N PRO A 385 1.43 -3.37 -7.33
CA PRO A 385 0.18 -3.69 -8.01
C PRO A 385 0.43 -4.25 -9.42
N LEU A 386 -0.16 -5.41 -9.72
CA LEU A 386 -0.05 -6.08 -11.03
C LEU A 386 -1.39 -6.33 -11.70
N GLY A 387 -2.48 -5.97 -11.09
CA GLY A 387 -3.81 -6.02 -11.70
C GLY A 387 -4.63 -4.80 -11.32
N LEU A 388 -5.43 -4.32 -12.25
CA LEU A 388 -6.32 -3.19 -12.09
C LEU A 388 -7.62 -3.46 -12.83
N LYS A 389 -8.75 -3.13 -12.20
CA LYS A 389 -10.08 -3.20 -12.79
C LYS A 389 -10.88 -1.96 -12.44
N VAL A 390 -11.61 -1.42 -13.38
CA VAL A 390 -12.59 -0.35 -13.14
C VAL A 390 -13.98 -0.97 -13.01
N VAL A 391 -14.64 -0.70 -11.89
CA VAL A 391 -16.01 -1.13 -11.64
C VAL A 391 -16.82 0.06 -11.14
N ASN A 392 -17.93 0.38 -11.81
CA ASN A 392 -18.76 1.55 -11.51
C ASN A 392 -17.94 2.85 -11.41
N ASN A 393 -17.10 3.08 -12.41
CA ASN A 393 -16.21 4.25 -12.54
C ASN A 393 -15.23 4.44 -11.36
N ARG A 394 -14.82 3.35 -10.71
CA ARG A 394 -13.83 3.35 -9.60
C ARG A 394 -12.75 2.33 -9.86
N GLY A 395 -11.50 2.71 -9.60
CA GLY A 395 -10.35 1.84 -9.74
C GLY A 395 -10.21 0.88 -8.55
N TYR A 396 -10.12 -0.40 -8.85
CA TYR A 396 -9.73 -1.47 -7.93
C TYR A 396 -8.38 -2.00 -8.35
N VAL A 397 -7.49 -2.17 -7.39
CA VAL A 397 -6.10 -2.54 -7.66
C VAL A 397 -5.70 -3.70 -6.78
N ILE A 398 -5.20 -4.79 -7.36
CA ILE A 398 -4.62 -5.88 -6.58
C ILE A 398 -3.13 -5.65 -6.39
N GLY A 399 -2.74 -5.43 -5.14
CA GLY A 399 -1.35 -5.43 -4.68
C GLY A 399 -0.95 -6.79 -4.12
N ARG A 400 0.28 -6.91 -3.61
CA ARG A 400 0.71 -8.15 -2.93
C ARG A 400 0.00 -8.38 -1.59
N ASP A 401 -0.58 -7.35 -1.02
CA ASP A 401 -1.20 -7.31 0.30
C ASP A 401 -2.72 -7.34 0.29
N GLN A 402 -3.37 -6.73 -0.70
CA GLN A 402 -4.82 -6.52 -0.70
C GLN A 402 -5.37 -6.10 -2.06
N ILE A 403 -6.70 -6.17 -2.21
CA ILE A 403 -7.43 -5.37 -3.19
C ILE A 403 -7.72 -4.01 -2.55
N THR A 404 -7.20 -2.95 -3.16
CA THR A 404 -7.46 -1.56 -2.77
C THR A 404 -8.46 -0.93 -3.70
N ARG A 405 -9.55 -0.35 -3.17
CA ARG A 405 -10.45 0.52 -3.93
C ARG A 405 -10.02 1.96 -3.72
N LEU A 406 -9.78 2.67 -4.82
CA LEU A 406 -9.28 4.04 -4.81
C LEU A 406 -10.42 5.05 -4.96
N HIS A 407 -10.40 6.09 -4.13
CA HIS A 407 -11.39 7.15 -4.14
C HIS A 407 -10.70 8.52 -4.19
N ASP A 408 -11.05 9.30 -5.20
CA ASP A 408 -10.83 10.74 -5.27
C ASP A 408 -12.07 11.40 -4.64
N LEU A 409 -11.94 11.94 -3.44
CA LEU A 409 -13.07 12.45 -2.65
C LEU A 409 -13.41 13.91 -2.94
N ASN A 410 -12.46 14.65 -3.49
CA ASN A 410 -12.58 16.08 -3.76
C ASN A 410 -12.58 16.41 -5.26
N GLY A 411 -12.31 15.43 -6.14
CA GLY A 411 -12.33 15.58 -7.58
C GLY A 411 -11.09 16.28 -8.16
N ASP A 412 -9.95 16.28 -7.45
CA ASP A 412 -8.73 16.94 -7.90
C ASP A 412 -7.83 16.06 -8.79
N GLY A 413 -8.22 14.81 -8.99
CA GLY A 413 -7.50 13.85 -9.85
C GLY A 413 -6.45 13.02 -9.09
N GLU A 414 -6.42 13.08 -7.75
CA GLU A 414 -5.59 12.23 -6.91
C GLU A 414 -6.45 11.47 -5.89
N ALA A 415 -6.09 10.23 -5.60
CA ALA A 415 -6.80 9.42 -4.63
C ALA A 415 -6.55 9.93 -3.20
N ASP A 416 -7.64 10.16 -2.47
CA ASP A 416 -7.65 10.59 -1.08
C ASP A 416 -7.88 9.44 -0.11
N TYR A 417 -8.63 8.40 -0.52
CA TYR A 417 -8.93 7.26 0.30
C TYR A 417 -8.57 5.96 -0.41
N TYR A 418 -7.68 5.24 0.21
CA TYR A 418 -7.19 3.92 -0.18
C TYR A 418 -7.93 2.90 0.67
N GLU A 419 -9.12 2.53 0.21
CA GLU A 419 -9.97 1.60 0.95
C GLU A 419 -9.45 0.17 0.84
N ASN A 420 -9.27 -0.49 1.97
CA ASN A 420 -9.07 -1.92 1.99
C ASN A 420 -10.37 -2.64 1.62
N PHE A 421 -10.50 -3.03 0.37
CA PHE A 421 -11.66 -3.81 -0.08
C PHE A 421 -11.58 -5.25 0.44
N ASN A 422 -10.42 -5.90 0.29
CA ASN A 422 -10.13 -7.19 0.89
C ASN A 422 -8.63 -7.39 1.09
N ASN A 423 -8.19 -7.77 2.28
CA ASN A 423 -6.81 -8.06 2.63
C ASN A 423 -6.59 -9.48 3.20
N ASP A 424 -7.47 -10.42 2.87
CA ASP A 424 -7.38 -11.79 3.38
C ASP A 424 -6.32 -12.65 2.64
N VAL A 425 -5.82 -12.19 1.48
CA VAL A 425 -4.71 -12.87 0.78
C VAL A 425 -3.44 -12.81 1.61
N PHE A 426 -2.69 -13.91 1.70
CA PHE A 426 -1.41 -13.89 2.41
C PHE A 426 -0.33 -13.18 1.59
N ALA A 427 0.29 -12.16 2.17
CA ALA A 427 1.55 -11.63 1.64
C ALA A 427 2.68 -12.59 1.98
N THR A 428 3.58 -12.81 1.04
CA THR A 428 4.69 -13.74 1.20
C THR A 428 6.00 -13.13 0.74
N GLY A 429 7.06 -13.53 1.40
CA GLY A 429 8.39 -13.02 1.21
C GLY A 429 9.16 -13.57 0.02
N GLY A 430 8.54 -14.30 -0.91
CA GLY A 430 9.22 -14.86 -2.07
C GLY A 430 9.36 -13.87 -3.23
N GLY A 431 10.47 -13.94 -3.97
CA GLY A 431 10.69 -13.09 -5.14
C GLY A 431 9.70 -13.32 -6.28
N HIS A 432 9.01 -14.45 -6.30
CA HIS A 432 8.00 -14.80 -7.31
C HIS A 432 6.56 -14.83 -6.74
N SER A 433 6.33 -14.33 -5.55
CA SER A 433 5.04 -14.43 -4.86
C SER A 433 4.14 -13.23 -5.14
N PHE A 434 3.87 -12.96 -6.40
CA PHE A 434 3.00 -11.86 -6.82
C PHE A 434 1.52 -12.28 -6.85
N ASN A 435 0.64 -11.31 -6.65
CA ASN A 435 -0.75 -11.38 -7.10
C ASN A 435 -0.82 -10.70 -8.46
N THR A 436 -1.42 -11.35 -9.46
CA THR A 436 -1.47 -10.82 -10.82
C THR A 436 -2.89 -10.83 -11.36
N ASN A 437 -3.15 -9.95 -12.30
CA ASN A 437 -4.45 -9.74 -12.94
C ASN A 437 -5.54 -9.32 -11.94
N LEU A 438 -6.59 -8.73 -12.37
CA LEU A 438 -7.80 -8.47 -11.59
C LEU A 438 -8.97 -8.38 -12.57
N GLU A 439 -9.91 -9.31 -12.49
CA GLU A 439 -11.08 -9.38 -13.35
C GLU A 439 -12.34 -9.56 -12.52
N THR A 440 -13.50 -9.35 -13.15
CA THR A 440 -14.80 -9.52 -12.49
C THR A 440 -15.73 -10.40 -13.30
N ASP A 441 -16.57 -11.18 -12.62
CA ASP A 441 -17.71 -11.88 -13.24
C ASP A 441 -18.96 -10.98 -13.31
N SER A 442 -20.03 -11.51 -13.93
CA SER A 442 -21.31 -10.81 -14.07
C SER A 442 -22.02 -10.53 -12.71
N LYS A 443 -21.60 -11.21 -11.64
CA LYS A 443 -22.11 -11.03 -10.28
C LYS A 443 -21.30 -10.02 -9.47
N GLY A 444 -20.23 -9.47 -10.05
CA GLY A 444 -19.33 -8.52 -9.41
C GLY A 444 -18.28 -9.13 -8.48
N ASN A 445 -18.11 -10.46 -8.47
CA ASN A 445 -16.99 -11.07 -7.75
C ASN A 445 -15.69 -10.77 -8.48
N PHE A 446 -14.63 -10.55 -7.70
CA PHE A 446 -13.30 -10.29 -8.22
C PHE A 446 -12.47 -11.57 -8.27
N PHE A 447 -11.72 -11.75 -9.36
CA PHE A 447 -10.77 -12.84 -9.54
C PHE A 447 -9.37 -12.31 -9.75
N PHE A 448 -8.39 -12.97 -9.14
CA PHE A 448 -6.98 -12.71 -9.38
C PHE A 448 -6.16 -13.99 -9.19
N THR A 449 -4.94 -14.01 -9.71
CA THR A 449 -4.05 -15.16 -9.56
C THR A 449 -2.97 -14.88 -8.53
N LYS A 450 -2.57 -15.92 -7.80
CA LYS A 450 -1.46 -15.91 -6.84
C LYS A 450 -0.36 -16.83 -7.31
N CYS A 451 0.82 -16.28 -7.62
CA CYS A 451 2.00 -17.06 -7.95
C CYS A 451 2.40 -17.99 -6.80
N ALA A 452 2.86 -19.18 -7.15
CA ALA A 452 3.22 -20.19 -6.18
C ALA A 452 4.56 -19.87 -5.54
N GLU A 453 4.64 -20.01 -4.26
CA GLU A 453 5.80 -20.43 -3.49
C GLU A 453 5.34 -20.70 -2.05
N ASN A 454 5.33 -21.98 -1.66
CA ASN A 454 5.25 -22.48 -0.28
C ASN A 454 4.40 -21.68 0.70
N ASN A 455 3.22 -21.22 0.27
CA ASN A 455 2.31 -20.44 1.11
C ASN A 455 0.85 -20.88 0.87
N PRO A 456 -0.06 -20.59 1.80
CA PRO A 456 -1.43 -21.13 1.74
C PRO A 456 -2.23 -20.78 0.47
N HIS A 457 -1.89 -19.70 -0.21
CA HIS A 457 -2.59 -19.27 -1.43
C HIS A 457 -1.73 -19.39 -2.69
N GLY A 458 -0.54 -19.99 -2.61
CA GLY A 458 0.35 -20.11 -3.77
C GLY A 458 -0.18 -21.05 -4.85
N GLY A 459 0.00 -20.70 -6.11
CA GLY A 459 -0.42 -21.48 -7.25
C GLY A 459 -1.94 -21.61 -7.40
N THR A 460 -2.67 -20.51 -7.15
CA THR A 460 -4.14 -20.51 -7.14
C THR A 460 -4.73 -19.37 -7.97
N VAL A 461 -5.98 -19.57 -8.37
CA VAL A 461 -6.92 -18.51 -8.70
C VAL A 461 -7.75 -18.24 -7.44
N LEU A 462 -7.80 -17.02 -7.03
CA LEU A 462 -8.56 -16.55 -5.86
C LEU A 462 -9.77 -15.75 -6.31
N GLN A 463 -10.87 -15.92 -5.58
CA GLN A 463 -12.11 -15.18 -5.77
C GLN A 463 -12.44 -14.36 -4.52
N VAL A 464 -12.71 -13.07 -4.69
CA VAL A 464 -13.25 -12.21 -3.64
C VAL A 464 -14.70 -11.89 -3.96
N SER A 465 -15.58 -12.05 -2.97
CA SER A 465 -17.00 -11.70 -3.12
C SER A 465 -17.21 -10.24 -3.52
N ALA A 466 -18.32 -9.95 -4.21
CA ALA A 466 -18.67 -8.61 -4.71
C ALA A 466 -18.71 -7.53 -3.60
N ASP A 467 -18.95 -7.91 -2.36
CA ASP A 467 -18.93 -7.05 -1.18
C ASP A 467 -17.56 -6.97 -0.46
N GLY A 468 -16.53 -7.68 -0.97
CA GLY A 468 -15.19 -7.71 -0.40
C GLY A 468 -15.07 -8.49 0.91
N THR A 469 -16.11 -9.22 1.35
CA THR A 469 -16.12 -9.83 2.69
C THR A 469 -15.51 -11.22 2.74
N GLN A 470 -15.43 -11.93 1.63
CA GLN A 470 -14.97 -13.32 1.57
C GLN A 470 -13.89 -13.48 0.50
N LEU A 471 -12.83 -14.22 0.85
CA LEU A 471 -11.81 -14.71 -0.07
C LEU A 471 -11.92 -16.23 -0.15
N ASN A 472 -12.07 -16.77 -1.36
CA ASN A 472 -12.16 -18.19 -1.63
C ASN A 472 -11.07 -18.63 -2.59
N VAL A 473 -10.58 -19.86 -2.45
CA VAL A 473 -9.77 -20.51 -3.47
C VAL A 473 -10.70 -21.04 -4.56
N TYR A 474 -10.61 -20.46 -5.76
CA TYR A 474 -11.45 -20.84 -6.89
C TYR A 474 -10.86 -22.02 -7.67
N ALA A 475 -9.54 -22.00 -7.93
CA ALA A 475 -8.82 -23.08 -8.59
C ALA A 475 -7.40 -23.19 -8.06
N THR A 476 -6.81 -24.39 -8.17
CA THR A 476 -5.46 -24.72 -7.68
C THR A 476 -4.69 -25.49 -8.75
N GLY A 477 -3.41 -25.76 -8.48
CA GLY A 477 -2.56 -26.59 -9.34
C GLY A 477 -1.64 -25.80 -10.27
N PHE A 478 -1.61 -24.48 -10.12
CA PHE A 478 -0.71 -23.62 -10.88
C PHE A 478 0.66 -23.49 -10.20
N ARG A 479 1.65 -23.13 -11.01
CA ARG A 479 2.97 -22.74 -10.51
C ARG A 479 3.09 -21.22 -10.41
N ASN A 480 3.12 -20.52 -11.53
CA ASN A 480 3.20 -19.07 -11.63
C ASN A 480 2.12 -18.56 -12.61
N PRO A 481 0.84 -18.62 -12.21
CA PRO A 481 -0.24 -18.20 -13.10
C PRO A 481 -0.09 -16.70 -13.40
N ASN A 482 -0.12 -16.38 -14.68
CA ASN A 482 -0.07 -15.02 -15.19
C ASN A 482 -0.81 -14.94 -16.53
N GLY A 483 -1.62 -13.90 -16.68
CA GLY A 483 -2.56 -13.79 -17.78
C GLY A 483 -3.88 -14.52 -17.45
N MET A 484 -4.91 -13.74 -17.11
CA MET A 484 -6.24 -14.23 -16.78
C MET A 484 -7.29 -13.38 -17.49
N GLY A 485 -8.39 -14.00 -17.85
CA GLY A 485 -9.57 -13.32 -18.35
C GLY A 485 -10.84 -13.97 -17.85
N VAL A 486 -11.89 -13.19 -17.74
CA VAL A 486 -13.25 -13.65 -17.46
C VAL A 486 -14.13 -13.29 -18.66
N SER A 487 -14.75 -14.33 -19.28
CA SER A 487 -15.61 -14.12 -20.44
C SER A 487 -16.95 -13.51 -20.06
N PRO A 488 -17.75 -12.99 -21.03
CA PRO A 488 -19.12 -12.55 -20.79
C PRO A 488 -20.07 -13.63 -20.24
N HIS A 489 -19.65 -14.90 -20.28
CA HIS A 489 -20.39 -16.05 -19.73
C HIS A 489 -19.79 -16.56 -18.42
N ASP A 490 -19.01 -15.73 -17.73
CA ASP A 490 -18.35 -16.04 -16.46
C ASP A 490 -17.36 -17.22 -16.52
N ILE A 491 -16.81 -17.50 -17.71
CA ILE A 491 -15.76 -18.51 -17.86
C ILE A 491 -14.42 -17.85 -17.53
N VAL A 492 -13.76 -18.35 -16.50
CA VAL A 492 -12.42 -17.91 -16.11
C VAL A 492 -11.37 -18.71 -16.88
N THR A 493 -10.48 -18.01 -17.57
CA THR A 493 -9.33 -18.60 -18.28
C THR A 493 -8.04 -18.09 -17.65
N VAL A 494 -7.04 -18.96 -17.51
CA VAL A 494 -5.76 -18.64 -16.88
C VAL A 494 -4.61 -19.26 -17.64
N GLY A 495 -3.57 -18.49 -17.91
CA GLY A 495 -2.28 -18.99 -18.38
C GLY A 495 -1.38 -19.33 -17.18
N ASP A 496 -0.62 -20.42 -17.30
CA ASP A 496 0.41 -20.77 -16.31
C ASP A 496 1.80 -20.77 -16.95
N GLN A 497 2.81 -20.49 -16.16
CA GLN A 497 4.20 -20.37 -16.61
C GLN A 497 5.09 -21.46 -16.01
N GLN A 498 5.92 -22.11 -16.87
CA GLN A 498 7.02 -22.98 -16.48
C GLN A 498 6.66 -24.20 -15.61
N GLY A 499 5.61 -24.93 -15.92
CA GLY A 499 5.48 -26.28 -15.37
C GLY A 499 6.46 -27.22 -16.09
N GLY A 500 7.27 -27.96 -15.35
CA GLY A 500 8.00 -29.11 -15.92
C GLY A 500 7.07 -30.21 -16.40
N TRP A 501 5.87 -30.20 -15.91
CA TRP A 501 4.71 -31.01 -16.33
C TRP A 501 3.44 -30.24 -16.01
N VAL A 502 2.57 -30.12 -16.98
CA VAL A 502 1.23 -29.56 -16.84
C VAL A 502 0.25 -30.68 -17.18
N PRO A 503 -0.69 -31.06 -16.30
CA PRO A 503 -1.68 -32.10 -16.57
C PRO A 503 -2.63 -31.72 -17.68
#